data_5cc9896d3582d3a6c0b7ef640b263024
#
_entry.id   5cc9896d3582d3a6c0b7ef640b263024
#
_cell.length_a   1.000
_cell.length_b   1.000
_cell.length_c   1.000
_cell.angle_alpha   90.00
_cell.angle_beta   90.00
_cell.angle_gamma   90.00
#
_symmetry.space_group_name_H-M   'P 1'
#
loop_
_entity.id
_entity.type
_entity.pdbx_description
1 polymer ?
#
loop_
_entity_poly.entity_id
_entity_poly.type
_entity_poly.pdbx_seq_one_letter_code
_entity_poly.pdbx_strand_id
1 'polypeptide(L)'
;MRLPEITAYTNRRVQQEKFGGINHTFGAAGGELYDMKNLSARYFPLLAPRARRYTIRKGMGKENGIFSAGKLYEVYGTKLYINGEEKSTVADSEKTFCALGERVLIFPDKIVCEKDGTIKLMEASYAAAGLKFGNGTYADEKAAANSITTTGATFPFNVGDAVTISGCTK
;
A
#
# COMPACT_ATOMS: atom_id res chain seq x y z
N MET A 1 66.43 -28.18 -15.93
CA MET A 1 65.31 -27.44 -15.33
C MET A 1 64.22 -28.46 -15.01
N ARG A 2 63.96 -28.76 -13.71
CA ARG A 2 62.87 -29.67 -13.32
C ARG A 2 61.60 -28.84 -13.18
N LEU A 3 60.55 -29.23 -13.90
CA LEU A 3 59.23 -28.65 -13.73
C LEU A 3 58.71 -29.03 -12.33
N PRO A 4 57.98 -28.12 -11.65
CA PRO A 4 57.39 -28.42 -10.35
C PRO A 4 56.36 -29.57 -10.55
N GLU A 5 56.45 -30.59 -9.72
CA GLU A 5 55.53 -31.71 -9.68
C GLU A 5 54.19 -31.19 -9.21
N ILE A 6 53.18 -31.26 -10.06
CA ILE A 6 51.80 -30.93 -9.70
C ILE A 6 51.27 -32.11 -8.88
N THR A 7 51.19 -31.92 -7.58
CA THR A 7 50.61 -32.89 -6.65
C THR A 7 49.16 -33.14 -7.08
N ALA A 8 48.83 -34.41 -7.33
CA ALA A 8 47.46 -34.80 -7.72
C ALA A 8 46.47 -34.29 -6.66
N TYR A 9 45.47 -33.53 -7.13
CA TYR A 9 44.41 -33.05 -6.26
C TYR A 9 43.65 -34.24 -5.68
N THR A 10 43.78 -34.46 -4.39
CA THR A 10 42.93 -35.44 -3.68
C THR A 10 41.54 -34.83 -3.56
N ASN A 11 40.58 -35.39 -4.32
CA ASN A 11 39.17 -35.00 -4.19
C ASN A 11 38.68 -35.30 -2.79
N ARG A 12 38.59 -34.29 -1.94
CA ARG A 12 37.99 -34.39 -0.60
C ARG A 12 36.50 -34.19 -0.70
N ARG A 13 35.73 -35.25 -0.48
CA ARG A 13 34.26 -35.13 -0.33
C ARG A 13 33.96 -34.69 1.08
N VAL A 14 33.32 -33.54 1.24
CA VAL A 14 32.76 -33.05 2.51
C VAL A 14 31.27 -33.19 2.45
N GLN A 15 30.68 -33.89 3.41
CA GLN A 15 29.24 -34.02 3.58
C GLN A 15 28.80 -33.05 4.69
N GLN A 16 27.89 -32.13 4.35
CA GLN A 16 27.30 -31.21 5.30
C GLN A 16 25.86 -31.62 5.55
N GLU A 17 25.55 -32.06 6.76
CA GLU A 17 24.22 -32.59 7.13
C GLU A 17 23.31 -31.55 7.77
N LYS A 18 23.89 -30.48 8.31
CA LYS A 18 23.12 -29.43 8.99
C LYS A 18 23.50 -28.06 8.47
N PHE A 19 22.51 -27.24 8.25
CA PHE A 19 22.68 -25.83 7.91
C PHE A 19 22.82 -25.02 9.20
N GLY A 20 23.92 -24.27 9.34
CA GLY A 20 24.27 -23.46 10.52
C GLY A 20 23.74 -22.03 10.49
N GLY A 21 23.25 -21.57 9.34
CA GLY A 21 22.80 -20.20 9.16
C GLY A 21 23.61 -19.42 8.11
N ILE A 22 23.36 -18.11 8.03
CA ILE A 22 24.12 -17.19 7.19
C ILE A 22 25.06 -16.39 8.09
N ASN A 23 26.35 -16.38 7.75
CA ASN A 23 27.37 -15.68 8.50
C ASN A 23 28.26 -14.89 7.54
N HIS A 24 28.19 -13.56 7.63
CA HIS A 24 29.00 -12.64 6.81
C HIS A 24 30.39 -12.34 7.39
N THR A 25 30.77 -13.00 8.45
CA THR A 25 32.11 -12.80 9.05
C THR A 25 33.15 -13.72 8.42
N PHE A 26 34.44 -13.35 8.51
CA PHE A 26 35.56 -14.13 7.99
C PHE A 26 35.85 -15.42 8.77
N GLY A 27 34.99 -15.90 9.58
CA GLY A 27 35.21 -17.08 10.41
C GLY A 27 34.01 -18.01 10.41
N ALA A 28 33.34 -18.17 9.26
CA ALA A 28 32.18 -19.04 9.15
C ALA A 28 32.55 -20.47 9.60
N ALA A 29 31.78 -21.00 10.55
CA ALA A 29 31.93 -22.37 11.01
C ALA A 29 31.40 -23.37 9.97
N GLY A 30 31.76 -24.64 10.12
CA GLY A 30 31.26 -25.69 9.21
C GLY A 30 29.73 -25.72 9.19
N GLY A 31 29.13 -25.61 8.02
CA GLY A 31 27.67 -25.57 7.81
C GLY A 31 27.05 -24.17 7.72
N GLU A 32 27.80 -23.13 7.96
CA GLU A 32 27.35 -21.75 7.71
C GLU A 32 27.61 -21.34 6.27
N LEU A 33 26.73 -20.54 5.71
CA LEU A 33 26.85 -19.96 4.37
C LEU A 33 27.13 -18.48 4.46
N TYR A 34 28.00 -17.97 3.59
CA TYR A 34 28.23 -16.53 3.48
C TYR A 34 27.09 -15.82 2.77
N ASP A 35 26.53 -16.42 1.71
CA ASP A 35 25.39 -15.89 0.96
C ASP A 35 24.50 -17.05 0.48
N MET A 36 23.21 -16.76 0.27
CA MET A 36 22.22 -17.74 -0.09
C MET A 36 21.24 -17.19 -1.12
N LYS A 37 21.14 -17.82 -2.29
CA LYS A 37 20.17 -17.47 -3.34
C LYS A 37 19.26 -18.64 -3.65
N ASN A 38 17.94 -18.37 -3.74
CA ASN A 38 16.90 -19.36 -4.07
C ASN A 38 16.82 -20.57 -3.12
N LEU A 39 17.35 -20.42 -1.93
CA LEU A 39 17.26 -21.40 -0.85
C LEU A 39 16.40 -20.85 0.30
N SER A 40 15.91 -21.73 1.14
CA SER A 40 15.02 -21.39 2.26
C SER A 40 15.41 -22.20 3.48
N ALA A 41 15.52 -21.52 4.62
CA ALA A 41 15.72 -22.14 5.92
C ALA A 41 14.39 -22.54 6.61
N ARG A 42 13.27 -22.63 5.88
CA ARG A 42 11.95 -22.95 6.44
C ARG A 42 11.92 -24.27 7.19
N TYR A 43 12.77 -25.20 6.80
CA TYR A 43 12.87 -26.54 7.42
C TYR A 43 14.18 -26.70 8.20
N PHE A 44 14.62 -25.61 8.85
CA PHE A 44 15.82 -25.65 9.68
C PHE A 44 15.86 -26.90 10.60
N PRO A 45 16.98 -27.62 10.72
CA PRO A 45 18.32 -27.31 10.20
C PRO A 45 18.58 -27.77 8.75
N LEU A 46 17.57 -28.17 8.02
CA LEU A 46 17.69 -28.56 6.62
C LEU A 46 17.56 -27.34 5.71
N LEU A 47 18.37 -27.30 4.68
CA LEU A 47 18.31 -26.29 3.64
C LEU A 47 17.51 -26.84 2.46
N ALA A 48 16.45 -26.14 2.07
CA ALA A 48 15.57 -26.54 0.98
C ALA A 48 15.56 -25.51 -0.14
N PRO A 49 15.28 -25.89 -1.39
CA PRO A 49 15.03 -24.93 -2.45
C PRO A 49 13.82 -24.04 -2.10
N ARG A 50 13.88 -22.79 -2.52
CA ARG A 50 12.74 -21.89 -2.39
C ARG A 50 11.55 -22.45 -3.17
N ALA A 51 10.38 -22.41 -2.58
CA ALA A 51 9.14 -22.84 -3.24
C ALA A 51 8.92 -22.08 -4.56
N ARG A 52 8.37 -22.78 -5.56
CA ARG A 52 8.02 -22.20 -6.84
C ARG A 52 6.98 -21.07 -6.63
N ARG A 53 7.17 -19.98 -7.35
CA ARG A 53 6.13 -18.96 -7.46
C ARG A 53 4.98 -19.51 -8.30
N TYR A 54 3.76 -19.22 -7.92
CA TYR A 54 2.57 -19.57 -8.69
C TYR A 54 1.65 -18.34 -8.76
N THR A 55 0.82 -18.32 -9.79
CA THR A 55 -0.16 -17.26 -9.99
C THR A 55 -1.39 -17.56 -9.13
N ILE A 56 -1.74 -16.64 -8.23
CA ILE A 56 -2.92 -16.76 -7.37
C ILE A 56 -4.18 -16.41 -8.15
N ARG A 57 -4.11 -15.35 -8.96
CA ARG A 57 -5.22 -14.88 -9.82
C ARG A 57 -4.71 -14.52 -11.20
N LYS A 58 -5.57 -14.67 -12.22
CA LYS A 58 -5.29 -14.30 -13.60
C LYS A 58 -6.34 -13.33 -14.09
N GLY A 59 -6.00 -12.53 -15.12
CA GLY A 59 -6.95 -11.68 -15.83
C GLY A 59 -7.42 -10.44 -15.07
N MET A 60 -6.70 -10.03 -14.01
CA MET A 60 -7.06 -8.86 -13.21
C MET A 60 -6.65 -7.52 -13.85
N GLY A 61 -5.92 -7.55 -14.97
CA GLY A 61 -5.42 -6.34 -15.62
C GLY A 61 -4.10 -5.83 -15.02
N LYS A 62 -3.84 -4.53 -15.23
CA LYS A 62 -2.65 -3.86 -14.70
C LYS A 62 -2.75 -3.71 -13.19
N GLU A 63 -1.73 -4.16 -12.48
CA GLU A 63 -1.61 -3.93 -11.04
C GLU A 63 -1.18 -2.48 -10.79
N ASN A 64 -1.99 -1.75 -10.05
CA ASN A 64 -1.74 -0.37 -9.62
C ASN A 64 -1.31 -0.26 -8.17
N GLY A 65 -1.40 -1.34 -7.41
CA GLY A 65 -0.89 -1.44 -6.06
C GLY A 65 -1.45 -2.61 -5.27
N ILE A 66 -0.64 -3.08 -4.33
CA ILE A 66 -1.01 -4.14 -3.40
C ILE A 66 -0.50 -3.80 -2.00
N PHE A 67 -1.31 -4.03 -0.98
CA PHE A 67 -0.96 -3.72 0.39
C PHE A 67 -1.64 -4.70 1.36
N SER A 68 -0.95 -5.03 2.44
CA SER A 68 -1.48 -5.91 3.48
C SER A 68 -1.41 -5.24 4.86
N ALA A 69 -2.57 -5.06 5.47
CA ALA A 69 -2.73 -4.55 6.84
C ALA A 69 -3.95 -5.23 7.48
N GLY A 70 -3.74 -6.43 8.01
CA GLY A 70 -4.83 -7.29 8.51
C GLY A 70 -5.76 -7.83 7.42
N LYS A 71 -5.98 -7.06 6.36
CA LYS A 71 -6.67 -7.44 5.12
C LYS A 71 -5.74 -7.24 3.93
N LEU A 72 -6.02 -7.90 2.82
CA LEU A 72 -5.31 -7.70 1.57
C LEU A 72 -6.06 -6.67 0.71
N TYR A 73 -5.40 -5.58 0.41
CA TYR A 73 -5.88 -4.51 -0.47
C TYR A 73 -5.17 -4.63 -1.81
N GLU A 74 -5.92 -4.69 -2.89
CA GLU A 74 -5.38 -4.87 -4.23
C GLU A 74 -6.09 -3.90 -5.19
N VAL A 75 -5.34 -3.21 -6.02
CA VAL A 75 -5.91 -2.35 -7.07
C VAL A 75 -5.43 -2.83 -8.43
N TYR A 76 -6.38 -3.18 -9.28
CA TYR A 76 -6.16 -3.59 -10.66
C TYR A 76 -6.96 -2.68 -11.60
N GLY A 77 -6.25 -1.94 -12.45
CA GLY A 77 -6.88 -0.91 -13.29
C GLY A 77 -7.65 0.08 -12.43
N THR A 78 -8.96 0.17 -12.65
CA THR A 78 -9.85 1.07 -11.91
C THR A 78 -10.60 0.41 -10.73
N LYS A 79 -10.23 -0.78 -10.32
CA LYS A 79 -10.99 -1.55 -9.33
C LYS A 79 -10.17 -1.79 -8.06
N LEU A 80 -10.78 -1.47 -6.92
CA LEU A 80 -10.25 -1.76 -5.59
C LEU A 80 -10.89 -3.04 -5.04
N TYR A 81 -10.03 -3.98 -4.66
CA TYR A 81 -10.42 -5.23 -4.03
C TYR A 81 -9.93 -5.26 -2.59
N ILE A 82 -10.76 -5.76 -1.68
CA ILE A 82 -10.39 -6.05 -0.29
C ILE A 82 -10.67 -7.53 -0.03
N ASN A 83 -9.62 -8.28 0.33
CA ASN A 83 -9.66 -9.75 0.48
C ASN A 83 -10.26 -10.46 -0.75
N GLY A 84 -10.06 -9.89 -1.94
CA GLY A 84 -10.52 -10.46 -3.19
C GLY A 84 -11.94 -10.08 -3.62
N GLU A 85 -12.66 -9.32 -2.82
CA GLU A 85 -13.97 -8.77 -3.18
C GLU A 85 -13.81 -7.35 -3.74
N GLU A 86 -14.46 -7.07 -4.87
CA GLU A 86 -14.52 -5.72 -5.43
C GLU A 86 -15.35 -4.81 -4.52
N LYS A 87 -14.77 -3.71 -4.07
CA LYS A 87 -15.39 -2.80 -3.11
C LYS A 87 -15.66 -1.41 -3.67
N SER A 88 -14.81 -0.92 -4.57
CA SER A 88 -14.94 0.43 -5.10
C SER A 88 -14.23 0.58 -6.44
N THR A 89 -14.58 1.65 -7.14
CA THR A 89 -13.88 2.13 -8.33
C THR A 89 -12.94 3.27 -7.93
N VAL A 90 -11.74 3.27 -8.51
CA VAL A 90 -10.65 4.23 -8.24
C VAL A 90 -10.07 4.70 -9.57
N ALA A 91 -9.22 5.72 -9.56
CA ALA A 91 -8.52 6.15 -10.78
C ALA A 91 -7.52 5.07 -11.26
N ASP A 92 -7.29 4.98 -12.56
CA ASP A 92 -6.25 4.08 -13.11
C ASP A 92 -4.87 4.74 -12.98
N SER A 93 -4.31 4.68 -11.80
CA SER A 93 -2.98 5.22 -11.46
C SER A 93 -2.34 4.36 -10.38
N GLU A 94 -1.02 4.44 -10.28
CA GLU A 94 -0.28 3.81 -9.18
C GLU A 94 -0.80 4.31 -7.82
N LYS A 95 -0.94 3.38 -6.87
CA LYS A 95 -1.49 3.65 -5.54
C LYS A 95 -0.43 3.59 -4.46
N THR A 96 -0.52 4.55 -3.55
CA THR A 96 0.22 4.54 -2.29
C THR A 96 -0.75 4.25 -1.16
N PHE A 97 -0.40 3.27 -0.35
CA PHE A 97 -1.19 2.86 0.80
C PHE A 97 -0.51 3.29 2.08
N CYS A 98 -1.29 3.73 3.05
CA CYS A 98 -0.81 4.06 4.39
C CYS A 98 -1.76 3.47 5.44
N ALA A 99 -1.22 2.72 6.39
CA ALA A 99 -1.99 2.25 7.54
C ALA A 99 -1.99 3.31 8.64
N LEU A 100 -3.17 3.66 9.13
CA LEU A 100 -3.37 4.59 10.24
C LEU A 100 -4.29 3.92 11.27
N GLY A 101 -3.69 3.29 12.29
CA GLY A 101 -4.41 2.45 13.23
C GLY A 101 -5.09 1.28 12.50
N GLU A 102 -6.41 1.17 12.63
CA GLU A 102 -7.20 0.13 11.97
C GLU A 102 -7.71 0.53 10.57
N ARG A 103 -7.34 1.71 10.09
CA ARG A 103 -7.75 2.27 8.80
C ARG A 103 -6.62 2.15 7.78
N VAL A 104 -6.99 2.00 6.52
CA VAL A 104 -6.05 2.07 5.40
C VAL A 104 -6.45 3.23 4.50
N LEU A 105 -5.50 4.09 4.25
CA LEU A 105 -5.62 5.27 3.39
C LEU A 105 -5.04 4.94 2.02
N ILE A 106 -5.71 5.35 0.95
CA ILE A 106 -5.30 5.10 -0.44
C ILE A 106 -5.17 6.42 -1.19
N PHE A 107 -3.97 6.67 -1.71
CA PHE A 107 -3.65 7.85 -2.51
C PHE A 107 -3.31 7.45 -3.95
N PRO A 108 -3.56 8.32 -4.94
CA PRO A 108 -4.04 9.72 -4.84
C PRO A 108 -5.55 9.88 -4.67
N ASP A 109 -6.35 8.79 -4.66
CA ASP A 109 -7.83 8.86 -4.67
C ASP A 109 -8.42 9.40 -3.36
N LYS A 110 -7.61 9.60 -2.33
CA LYS A 110 -8.04 10.13 -1.01
C LYS A 110 -9.17 9.30 -0.39
N ILE A 111 -8.99 7.97 -0.41
CA ILE A 111 -9.96 7.01 0.11
C ILE A 111 -9.51 6.51 1.47
N VAL A 112 -10.45 6.36 2.38
CA VAL A 112 -10.30 5.70 3.68
C VAL A 112 -11.06 4.39 3.66
N CYS A 113 -10.37 3.29 3.89
CA CYS A 113 -10.96 1.99 4.14
C CYS A 113 -11.01 1.75 5.64
N GLU A 114 -12.21 1.65 6.20
CA GLU A 114 -12.43 1.37 7.61
C GLU A 114 -12.20 -0.12 7.92
N LYS A 115 -12.07 -0.46 9.20
CA LYS A 115 -11.87 -1.85 9.64
C LYS A 115 -12.99 -2.80 9.18
N ASP A 116 -14.21 -2.35 9.18
CA ASP A 116 -15.38 -3.13 8.74
C ASP A 116 -15.41 -3.37 7.22
N GLY A 117 -14.59 -2.64 6.45
CA GLY A 117 -14.56 -2.67 4.98
C GLY A 117 -15.38 -1.57 4.33
N THR A 118 -15.96 -0.67 5.12
CA THR A 118 -16.63 0.53 4.61
C THR A 118 -15.60 1.46 3.97
N ILE A 119 -15.97 2.04 2.83
CA ILE A 119 -15.14 2.97 2.08
C ILE A 119 -15.71 4.37 2.18
N LYS A 120 -14.86 5.33 2.54
CA LYS A 120 -15.20 6.75 2.65
C LYS A 120 -14.20 7.57 1.85
N LEU A 121 -14.63 8.71 1.36
CA LEU A 121 -13.73 9.74 0.83
C LEU A 121 -13.17 10.57 1.99
N MET A 122 -11.91 10.98 1.90
CA MET A 122 -11.31 11.89 2.87
C MET A 122 -11.87 13.30 2.76
N GLU A 123 -12.34 13.65 1.56
CA GLU A 123 -12.89 14.97 1.27
C GLU A 123 -14.40 14.86 1.09
N ALA A 124 -15.14 15.67 1.82
CA ALA A 124 -16.56 15.89 1.55
C ALA A 124 -16.68 16.86 0.39
N SER A 125 -17.56 16.56 -0.56
CA SER A 125 -17.91 17.45 -1.65
C SER A 125 -19.41 17.58 -1.76
N TYR A 126 -19.88 18.74 -2.18
CA TYR A 126 -21.28 19.00 -2.40
C TYR A 126 -21.45 19.80 -3.69
N ALA A 127 -22.28 19.34 -4.56
CA ALA A 127 -22.66 20.04 -5.78
C ALA A 127 -24.14 20.36 -5.76
N ALA A 128 -24.48 21.61 -5.99
CA ALA A 128 -25.86 22.05 -6.10
C ALA A 128 -26.02 23.11 -7.17
N ALA A 129 -27.15 23.12 -7.81
CA ALA A 129 -27.60 24.22 -8.66
C ALA A 129 -28.36 25.26 -7.81
N GLY A 130 -28.32 26.52 -8.21
CA GLY A 130 -29.11 27.58 -7.58
C GLY A 130 -28.61 28.01 -6.20
N LEU A 131 -27.28 28.01 -6.01
CA LEU A 131 -26.68 28.63 -4.83
C LEU A 131 -26.98 30.12 -4.78
N LYS A 132 -27.45 30.61 -3.63
CA LYS A 132 -27.64 32.03 -3.37
C LYS A 132 -26.56 32.53 -2.42
N PHE A 133 -25.95 33.63 -2.80
CA PHE A 133 -24.94 34.33 -1.99
C PHE A 133 -25.60 35.48 -1.26
N GLY A 134 -25.51 35.50 0.05
CA GLY A 134 -25.92 36.61 0.89
C GLY A 134 -24.71 37.44 1.29
N ASN A 135 -24.79 38.74 1.11
CA ASN A 135 -23.76 39.68 1.61
C ASN A 135 -24.06 40.01 3.07
N GLY A 136 -23.09 39.72 3.94
CA GLY A 136 -23.13 40.21 5.30
C GLY A 136 -22.84 41.71 5.35
N THR A 137 -23.44 42.39 6.32
CA THR A 137 -23.09 43.78 6.65
C THR A 137 -22.15 43.78 7.83
N TYR A 138 -21.13 44.66 7.79
CA TYR A 138 -20.25 44.91 8.95
C TYR A 138 -20.93 45.97 9.84
N ALA A 139 -21.33 45.54 11.01
CA ALA A 139 -21.93 46.40 12.00
C ALA A 139 -21.32 46.13 13.40
N ASP A 140 -21.06 47.16 14.16
CA ASP A 140 -20.53 47.10 15.54
C ASP A 140 -19.25 46.24 15.66
N GLU A 141 -18.30 46.44 14.78
CA GLU A 141 -17.03 45.69 14.71
C GLU A 141 -17.20 44.15 14.55
N LYS A 142 -18.39 43.69 14.25
CA LYS A 142 -18.69 42.29 13.93
C LYS A 142 -19.15 42.18 12.46
N ALA A 143 -18.48 41.34 11.71
CA ALA A 143 -18.95 40.96 10.40
C ALA A 143 -20.23 40.15 10.53
N ALA A 144 -21.32 40.64 9.99
CA ALA A 144 -22.47 39.76 9.73
C ALA A 144 -22.05 38.75 8.69
N ALA A 145 -22.31 37.48 8.94
CA ALA A 145 -21.79 36.39 8.14
C ALA A 145 -22.26 36.47 6.70
N ASN A 146 -21.31 36.49 5.77
CA ASN A 146 -21.62 36.15 4.40
C ASN A 146 -22.19 34.73 4.39
N SER A 147 -23.27 34.52 3.69
CA SER A 147 -23.94 33.24 3.67
C SER A 147 -24.04 32.67 2.26
N ILE A 148 -23.96 31.35 2.19
CA ILE A 148 -24.25 30.59 0.98
C ILE A 148 -25.41 29.68 1.34
N THR A 149 -26.52 29.84 0.64
CA THR A 149 -27.72 29.07 0.86
C THR A 149 -28.11 28.26 -0.37
N THR A 150 -28.60 27.05 -0.15
CA THR A 150 -29.23 26.23 -1.18
C THR A 150 -30.56 25.73 -0.68
N THR A 151 -31.51 25.49 -1.58
CA THR A 151 -32.82 25.01 -1.22
C THR A 151 -32.79 23.48 -1.10
N GLY A 152 -33.19 22.98 0.09
CA GLY A 152 -33.55 21.57 0.26
C GLY A 152 -32.45 20.56 0.49
N ALA A 153 -31.22 21.00 0.85
CA ALA A 153 -30.14 20.05 1.08
C ALA A 153 -29.39 20.32 2.40
N THR A 154 -28.94 19.25 3.01
CA THR A 154 -28.02 19.29 4.15
C THR A 154 -26.59 19.25 3.61
N PHE A 155 -25.76 20.23 3.99
CA PHE A 155 -24.36 20.23 3.64
C PHE A 155 -23.62 19.11 4.40
N PRO A 156 -22.69 18.41 3.75
CA PRO A 156 -21.90 17.36 4.39
C PRO A 156 -20.71 17.91 5.21
N PHE A 157 -20.67 19.22 5.46
CA PHE A 157 -19.61 19.93 6.14
C PHE A 157 -19.97 20.20 7.60
N ASN A 158 -18.97 20.20 8.46
CA ASN A 158 -19.13 20.57 9.86
C ASN A 158 -18.82 22.04 10.09
N VAL A 159 -19.29 22.57 11.21
CA VAL A 159 -18.94 23.95 11.62
C VAL A 159 -17.44 24.03 11.88
N GLY A 160 -16.79 24.95 11.19
CA GLY A 160 -15.33 25.15 11.24
C GLY A 160 -14.55 24.53 10.10
N ASP A 161 -15.17 23.73 9.22
CA ASP A 161 -14.51 23.19 8.04
C ASP A 161 -14.17 24.31 7.04
N ALA A 162 -12.95 24.26 6.51
CA ALA A 162 -12.55 25.13 5.40
C ALA A 162 -13.04 24.54 4.09
N VAL A 163 -13.83 25.31 3.34
CA VAL A 163 -14.40 24.86 2.07
C VAL A 163 -13.91 25.72 0.90
N THR A 164 -13.71 25.09 -0.24
CA THR A 164 -13.39 25.77 -1.51
C THR A 164 -14.59 25.70 -2.43
N ILE A 165 -14.98 26.83 -2.97
CA ILE A 165 -16.12 26.94 -3.88
C ILE A 165 -15.58 27.13 -5.30
N SER A 166 -16.06 26.31 -6.24
CA SER A 166 -15.67 26.35 -7.64
C SER A 166 -16.87 26.20 -8.56
N GLY A 167 -16.73 26.56 -9.84
CA GLY A 167 -17.77 26.38 -10.84
C GLY A 167 -18.95 27.36 -10.72
N CYS A 168 -18.82 28.42 -9.94
CA CYS A 168 -19.84 29.48 -9.90
C CYS A 168 -19.73 30.34 -11.15
N THR A 169 -20.81 30.40 -11.93
CA THR A 169 -20.99 31.40 -13.00
C THR A 169 -21.71 32.63 -12.44
N LYS A 170 -21.24 33.81 -12.79
CA LYS A 170 -21.94 35.08 -12.49
C LYS A 170 -23.26 35.17 -13.23
#